data_9cd0c80eede71c3646b0224da9eddd79
#
_entry.id   9cd0c80eede71c3646b0224da9eddd79
#
_cell.length_a   1.000
_cell.length_b   1.000
_cell.length_c   1.000
_cell.angle_alpha   90.00
_cell.angle_beta   90.00
_cell.angle_gamma   90.00
#
_symmetry.space_group_name_H-M   'P 1'
#
loop_
_entity.id
_entity.type
_entity.pdbx_description
1 polymer ?
#
loop_
_entity_poly.entity_id
_entity_poly.type
_entity_poly.pdbx_seq_one_letter_code
_entity_poly.pdbx_strand_id
1 'polypeptide(L)'
;MALSPDVLALDYEAEADRIAAEMRRIIAHECKRRGLVVALSGGIDSSCVAALAARALGPTKVFGVHMPERDSSKDTLGLSRSVSDTFGFDSVLEELSPILDAYGCYQRRDDAIRMVFPDFGPDWKSKIVLPGLAGGELNVYSVVVQKPDGTTEKQRLPLKAYLQIVAATNFKQRTRKTFEYYHADRLNYAVSGTPNRLEYDQGFLVKGGDGLADVKPIAHLYKTQVYAMARHLGVPEAICNRAPTTDTYSLAQGQDEFYFALPYPQMDLCLWGKNHGIAPAEVAPSVGLTADQVERVYRDIDQKRATTRYLGLAPQLCGDVPEIKR
;
A
#
# COMPACT_ATOMS: atom_id res chain seq x y z
N MET A 1 29.95 13.78 -4.03
CA MET A 1 29.88 12.47 -4.75
C MET A 1 28.50 12.38 -5.36
N ALA A 2 28.37 11.97 -6.63
CA ALA A 2 27.05 11.74 -7.20
C ALA A 2 26.36 10.62 -6.39
N LEU A 3 25.07 10.77 -6.12
CA LEU A 3 24.26 9.76 -5.45
C LEU A 3 24.26 8.47 -6.31
N SER A 4 24.51 7.32 -5.70
CA SER A 4 24.46 6.01 -6.36
C SER A 4 23.30 5.17 -5.80
N PRO A 5 22.70 4.25 -6.57
CA PRO A 5 21.76 3.25 -6.03
C PRO A 5 22.33 2.44 -4.85
N ASP A 6 23.64 2.36 -4.72
CA ASP A 6 24.32 1.64 -3.63
C ASP A 6 23.99 2.20 -2.23
N VAL A 7 23.48 3.44 -2.14
CA VAL A 7 23.01 4.01 -0.86
C VAL A 7 21.82 3.24 -0.27
N LEU A 8 21.14 2.44 -1.10
CA LEU A 8 20.04 1.56 -0.72
C LEU A 8 20.48 0.10 -0.52
N ALA A 9 21.77 -0.20 -0.65
CA ALA A 9 22.27 -1.56 -0.44
C ALA A 9 22.10 -1.99 1.03
N LEU A 10 21.65 -3.22 1.24
CA LEU A 10 21.46 -3.84 2.55
C LEU A 10 22.07 -5.24 2.57
N ASP A 11 22.53 -5.66 3.76
CA ASP A 11 22.69 -7.08 4.06
C ASP A 11 21.31 -7.65 4.41
N TYR A 12 20.68 -8.32 3.43
CA TYR A 12 19.30 -8.79 3.55
C TYR A 12 19.15 -9.91 4.57
N GLU A 13 20.16 -10.73 4.82
CA GLU A 13 20.12 -11.76 5.86
C GLU A 13 20.14 -11.12 7.27
N ALA A 14 21.08 -10.22 7.51
CA ALA A 14 21.18 -9.50 8.78
C ALA A 14 19.94 -8.65 9.05
N GLU A 15 19.40 -7.99 8.01
CA GLU A 15 18.20 -7.16 8.14
C GLU A 15 16.93 -8.00 8.38
N ALA A 16 16.78 -9.15 7.70
CA ALA A 16 15.68 -10.08 7.95
C ALA A 16 15.70 -10.61 9.40
N ASP A 17 16.87 -10.93 9.92
CA ASP A 17 17.04 -11.37 11.30
C ASP A 17 16.72 -10.27 12.31
N ARG A 18 17.15 -9.03 12.03
CA ARG A 18 16.83 -7.87 12.85
C ARG A 18 15.32 -7.62 12.90
N ILE A 19 14.66 -7.63 11.73
CA ILE A 19 13.20 -7.48 11.65
C ILE A 19 12.48 -8.60 12.39
N ALA A 20 12.91 -9.85 12.18
CA ALA A 20 12.31 -11.01 12.85
C ALA A 20 12.45 -10.95 14.37
N ALA A 21 13.60 -10.52 14.88
CA ALA A 21 13.82 -10.33 16.32
C ALA A 21 12.91 -9.24 16.89
N GLU A 22 12.80 -8.11 16.20
CA GLU A 22 11.94 -7.00 16.63
C GLU A 22 10.45 -7.35 16.55
N MET A 23 10.01 -8.08 15.51
CA MET A 23 8.63 -8.61 15.44
C MET A 23 8.30 -9.49 16.64
N ARG A 24 9.22 -10.42 17.02
CA ARG A 24 9.03 -11.28 18.22
C ARG A 24 8.89 -10.43 19.47
N ARG A 25 9.76 -9.43 19.63
CA ARG A 25 9.74 -8.52 20.79
C ARG A 25 8.42 -7.76 20.88
N ILE A 26 8.00 -7.10 19.81
CA ILE A 26 6.78 -6.29 19.77
C ILE A 26 5.56 -7.18 20.05
N ILE A 27 5.42 -8.30 19.34
CA ILE A 27 4.24 -9.16 19.47
C ILE A 27 4.13 -9.74 20.88
N ALA A 28 5.24 -10.22 21.47
CA ALA A 28 5.23 -10.85 22.79
C ALA A 28 5.12 -9.84 23.94
N HIS A 29 5.84 -8.74 23.90
CA HIS A 29 6.01 -7.85 25.05
C HIS A 29 5.13 -6.60 24.98
N GLU A 30 5.02 -5.97 23.80
CA GLU A 30 4.19 -4.76 23.64
C GLU A 30 2.72 -5.13 23.41
N CYS A 31 2.45 -5.95 22.39
CA CYS A 31 1.09 -6.35 22.04
C CYS A 31 0.54 -7.44 22.96
N LYS A 32 1.40 -8.24 23.60
CA LYS A 32 1.05 -9.42 24.41
C LYS A 32 0.13 -10.37 23.65
N ARG A 33 0.52 -10.69 22.41
CA ARG A 33 -0.21 -11.57 21.49
C ARG A 33 0.61 -12.83 21.19
N ARG A 34 -0.07 -13.88 20.71
CA ARG A 34 0.50 -15.23 20.52
C ARG A 34 1.00 -15.48 19.09
N GLY A 35 0.63 -14.65 18.13
CA GLY A 35 0.95 -14.80 16.73
C GLY A 35 0.54 -13.57 15.94
N LEU A 36 0.50 -13.69 14.61
CA LEU A 36 0.27 -12.59 13.68
C LEU A 36 -0.72 -12.96 12.59
N VAL A 37 -1.70 -12.10 12.33
CA VAL A 37 -2.55 -12.13 11.14
C VAL A 37 -1.94 -11.27 10.05
N VAL A 38 -1.87 -11.79 8.83
CA VAL A 38 -1.35 -11.10 7.65
C VAL A 38 -2.39 -11.13 6.53
N ALA A 39 -2.82 -9.96 6.07
CA ALA A 39 -3.62 -9.84 4.84
C ALA A 39 -2.75 -10.12 3.62
N LEU A 40 -3.19 -11.05 2.77
CA LEU A 40 -2.46 -11.50 1.58
C LEU A 40 -3.16 -11.01 0.32
N SER A 41 -2.58 -10.01 -0.34
CA SER A 41 -3.08 -9.44 -1.59
C SER A 41 -2.47 -10.07 -2.84
N GLY A 42 -1.51 -10.99 -2.70
CA GLY A 42 -0.68 -11.47 -3.82
C GLY A 42 0.30 -10.42 -4.37
N GLY A 43 0.43 -9.27 -3.71
CA GLY A 43 1.43 -8.25 -4.00
C GLY A 43 2.71 -8.45 -3.21
N ILE A 44 3.80 -7.81 -3.67
CA ILE A 44 5.15 -8.00 -3.14
C ILE A 44 5.27 -7.63 -1.65
N ASP A 45 4.62 -6.54 -1.20
CA ASP A 45 4.71 -6.03 0.17
C ASP A 45 4.10 -7.02 1.16
N SER A 46 2.85 -7.46 0.93
CA SER A 46 2.17 -8.43 1.78
C SER A 46 2.89 -9.79 1.81
N SER A 47 3.48 -10.19 0.68
CA SER A 47 4.23 -11.44 0.57
C SER A 47 5.56 -11.37 1.32
N CYS A 48 6.27 -10.26 1.24
CA CYS A 48 7.49 -10.00 2.02
C CYS A 48 7.20 -10.02 3.53
N VAL A 49 6.12 -9.37 3.96
CA VAL A 49 5.68 -9.35 5.36
C VAL A 49 5.32 -10.75 5.84
N ALA A 50 4.62 -11.55 5.04
CA ALA A 50 4.27 -12.93 5.38
C ALA A 50 5.50 -13.83 5.54
N ALA A 51 6.49 -13.68 4.64
CA ALA A 51 7.76 -14.39 4.73
C ALA A 51 8.54 -14.03 6.00
N LEU A 52 8.64 -12.74 6.33
CA LEU A 52 9.25 -12.24 7.56
C LEU A 52 8.50 -12.74 8.80
N ALA A 53 7.15 -12.80 8.76
CA ALA A 53 6.35 -13.33 9.85
C ALA A 53 6.61 -14.82 10.09
N ALA A 54 6.69 -15.63 9.01
CA ALA A 54 7.03 -17.05 9.10
C ALA A 54 8.44 -17.27 9.65
N ARG A 55 9.44 -16.45 9.22
CA ARG A 55 10.80 -16.47 9.80
C ARG A 55 10.81 -16.08 11.27
N ALA A 56 10.02 -15.07 11.64
CA ALA A 56 9.99 -14.56 13.01
C ALA A 56 9.32 -15.51 14.02
N LEU A 57 8.17 -16.06 13.66
CA LEU A 57 7.27 -16.74 14.60
C LEU A 57 7.13 -18.24 14.36
N GLY A 58 7.59 -18.74 13.21
CA GLY A 58 7.26 -20.05 12.67
C GLY A 58 5.83 -20.10 12.09
N PRO A 59 5.58 -21.02 11.14
CA PRO A 59 4.33 -21.06 10.37
C PRO A 59 3.09 -21.23 11.25
N THR A 60 3.16 -21.98 12.33
CA THR A 60 2.01 -22.25 13.22
C THR A 60 1.49 -21.04 14.00
N LYS A 61 2.21 -19.91 13.98
CA LYS A 61 1.84 -18.66 14.64
C LYS A 61 1.57 -17.52 13.66
N VAL A 62 1.45 -17.84 12.38
CA VAL A 62 1.05 -16.90 11.31
C VAL A 62 -0.27 -17.37 10.75
N PHE A 63 -1.19 -16.46 10.51
CA PHE A 63 -2.49 -16.74 9.90
C PHE A 63 -2.74 -15.80 8.74
N GLY A 64 -2.89 -16.34 7.53
CA GLY A 64 -3.14 -15.61 6.30
C GLY A 64 -4.61 -15.35 6.07
N VAL A 65 -4.98 -14.15 5.57
CA VAL A 65 -6.34 -13.85 5.15
C VAL A 65 -6.34 -13.38 3.70
N HIS A 66 -7.00 -14.13 2.82
CA HIS A 66 -7.21 -13.79 1.41
C HIS A 66 -8.55 -13.10 1.27
N MET A 67 -8.56 -11.87 0.76
CA MET A 67 -9.75 -11.03 0.74
C MET A 67 -10.00 -10.43 -0.66
N PRO A 68 -10.31 -11.29 -1.66
CA PRO A 68 -10.68 -10.80 -2.98
C PRO A 68 -12.02 -10.07 -2.95
N GLU A 69 -12.23 -9.21 -3.93
CA GLU A 69 -13.48 -8.53 -4.18
C GLU A 69 -13.68 -8.36 -5.69
N ARG A 70 -14.82 -7.84 -6.13
CA ARG A 70 -15.25 -7.77 -7.54
C ARG A 70 -14.23 -7.15 -8.48
N ASP A 71 -13.52 -6.10 -8.03
CA ASP A 71 -12.54 -5.38 -8.86
C ASP A 71 -11.13 -5.97 -8.74
N SER A 72 -10.91 -6.99 -7.89
CA SER A 72 -9.63 -7.68 -7.77
C SER A 72 -9.26 -8.41 -9.06
N SER A 73 -7.97 -8.45 -9.39
CA SER A 73 -7.50 -9.19 -10.57
C SER A 73 -7.72 -10.70 -10.38
N LYS A 74 -7.95 -11.41 -11.49
CA LYS A 74 -8.23 -12.86 -11.47
C LYS A 74 -7.09 -13.68 -10.85
N ASP A 75 -5.86 -13.20 -10.96
CA ASP A 75 -4.66 -13.91 -10.49
C ASP A 75 -4.36 -13.66 -9.01
N THR A 76 -4.95 -12.62 -8.42
CA THR A 76 -4.69 -12.19 -7.03
C THR A 76 -4.85 -13.33 -6.04
N LEU A 77 -5.93 -14.11 -6.12
CA LEU A 77 -6.18 -15.21 -5.19
C LEU A 77 -5.16 -16.34 -5.36
N GLY A 78 -4.83 -16.72 -6.60
CA GLY A 78 -3.81 -17.74 -6.88
C GLY A 78 -2.43 -17.35 -6.35
N LEU A 79 -2.01 -16.11 -6.60
CA LEU A 79 -0.75 -15.57 -6.11
C LEU A 79 -0.72 -15.48 -4.58
N SER A 80 -1.79 -15.02 -3.95
CA SER A 80 -1.84 -14.92 -2.48
C SER A 80 -1.79 -16.30 -1.81
N ARG A 81 -2.46 -17.32 -2.38
CA ARG A 81 -2.39 -18.71 -1.89
C ARG A 81 -0.99 -19.29 -2.01
N SER A 82 -0.30 -19.04 -3.13
CA SER A 82 1.07 -19.53 -3.29
C SER A 82 2.02 -19.06 -2.18
N VAL A 83 1.74 -17.91 -1.54
CA VAL A 83 2.52 -17.42 -0.39
C VAL A 83 2.25 -18.28 0.84
N SER A 84 0.99 -18.51 1.21
CA SER A 84 0.65 -19.37 2.36
C SER A 84 1.18 -20.79 2.19
N ASP A 85 1.08 -21.33 0.97
CA ASP A 85 1.59 -22.67 0.65
C ASP A 85 3.11 -22.75 0.73
N THR A 86 3.83 -21.75 0.19
CA THR A 86 5.30 -21.70 0.21
C THR A 86 5.85 -21.64 1.64
N PHE A 87 5.25 -20.85 2.50
CA PHE A 87 5.73 -20.67 3.88
C PHE A 87 5.03 -21.57 4.91
N GLY A 88 4.05 -22.37 4.50
CA GLY A 88 3.43 -23.44 5.28
C GLY A 88 2.55 -22.98 6.43
N PHE A 89 1.91 -21.81 6.35
CA PHE A 89 1.00 -21.32 7.38
C PHE A 89 -0.47 -21.40 6.95
N ASP A 90 -1.35 -21.56 7.94
CA ASP A 90 -2.79 -21.64 7.73
C ASP A 90 -3.36 -20.33 7.19
N SER A 91 -4.36 -20.43 6.32
CA SER A 91 -5.03 -19.27 5.74
C SER A 91 -6.53 -19.49 5.50
N VAL A 92 -7.26 -18.41 5.33
CA VAL A 92 -8.70 -18.42 5.05
C VAL A 92 -9.05 -17.48 3.89
N LEU A 93 -10.11 -17.82 3.17
CA LEU A 93 -10.70 -16.96 2.14
C LEU A 93 -11.93 -16.25 2.71
N GLU A 94 -11.90 -14.92 2.66
CA GLU A 94 -13.02 -14.03 2.98
C GLU A 94 -13.41 -13.25 1.72
N GLU A 95 -14.49 -13.64 1.05
CA GLU A 95 -14.99 -12.96 -0.15
C GLU A 95 -15.72 -11.66 0.26
N LEU A 96 -15.21 -10.52 -0.19
CA LEU A 96 -15.72 -9.22 0.27
C LEU A 96 -16.83 -8.62 -0.60
N SER A 97 -17.03 -9.10 -1.83
CA SER A 97 -17.99 -8.49 -2.78
C SER A 97 -19.41 -8.34 -2.21
N PRO A 98 -20.01 -9.34 -1.53
CA PRO A 98 -21.35 -9.21 -0.99
C PRO A 98 -21.48 -8.12 0.10
N ILE A 99 -20.44 -7.97 0.94
CA ILE A 99 -20.41 -6.99 2.02
C ILE A 99 -20.22 -5.59 1.45
N LEU A 100 -19.31 -5.43 0.51
CA LEU A 100 -19.05 -4.15 -0.15
C LEU A 100 -20.28 -3.69 -0.95
N ASP A 101 -21.01 -4.62 -1.55
CA ASP A 101 -22.26 -4.32 -2.24
C ASP A 101 -23.35 -3.87 -1.25
N ALA A 102 -23.51 -4.57 -0.13
CA ALA A 102 -24.44 -4.20 0.94
C ALA A 102 -24.12 -2.81 1.55
N TYR A 103 -22.84 -2.41 1.61
CA TYR A 103 -22.45 -1.04 2.01
C TYR A 103 -22.73 0.00 0.92
N GLY A 104 -23.10 -0.41 -0.29
CA GLY A 104 -23.24 0.46 -1.44
C GLY A 104 -21.90 1.03 -1.92
N CYS A 105 -20.80 0.33 -1.68
CA CYS A 105 -19.45 0.75 -2.08
C CYS A 105 -19.39 1.04 -3.58
N TYR A 106 -19.80 0.08 -4.38
CA TYR A 106 -19.76 0.16 -5.84
C TYR A 106 -20.74 1.19 -6.37
N GLN A 107 -21.98 1.20 -5.87
CA GLN A 107 -23.01 2.17 -6.26
C GLN A 107 -22.57 3.62 -6.03
N ARG A 108 -22.02 3.91 -4.84
CA ARG A 108 -21.54 5.25 -4.48
C ARG A 108 -20.39 5.72 -5.36
N ARG A 109 -19.46 4.80 -5.71
CA ARG A 109 -18.37 5.08 -6.66
C ARG A 109 -18.93 5.39 -8.04
N ASP A 110 -19.80 4.55 -8.54
CA ASP A 110 -20.37 4.67 -9.88
C ASP A 110 -21.21 5.94 -10.03
N ASP A 111 -21.99 6.29 -9.02
CA ASP A 111 -22.75 7.56 -8.99
C ASP A 111 -21.83 8.79 -9.02
N ALA A 112 -20.67 8.71 -8.38
CA ALA A 112 -19.70 9.80 -8.44
C ALA A 112 -19.02 9.90 -9.81
N ILE A 113 -18.77 8.78 -10.49
CA ILE A 113 -18.25 8.76 -11.87
C ILE A 113 -19.29 9.33 -12.83
N ARG A 114 -20.60 9.05 -12.63
CA ARG A 114 -21.69 9.61 -13.44
C ARG A 114 -21.81 11.13 -13.37
N MET A 115 -21.20 11.79 -12.38
CA MET A 115 -21.12 13.25 -12.38
C MET A 115 -20.31 13.82 -13.55
N VAL A 116 -19.42 13.02 -14.15
CA VAL A 116 -18.58 13.41 -15.32
C VAL A 116 -18.82 12.54 -16.54
N PHE A 117 -19.28 11.31 -16.35
CA PHE A 117 -19.68 10.37 -17.39
C PHE A 117 -21.12 9.89 -17.12
N PRO A 118 -22.17 10.64 -17.53
CA PRO A 118 -23.56 10.31 -17.18
C PRO A 118 -23.98 8.89 -17.56
N ASP A 119 -23.43 8.36 -18.66
CA ASP A 119 -23.76 7.04 -19.20
C ASP A 119 -22.93 5.90 -18.56
N PHE A 120 -22.10 6.18 -17.54
CA PHE A 120 -21.27 5.16 -16.91
C PHE A 120 -22.11 4.00 -16.39
N GLY A 121 -21.90 2.82 -16.95
CA GLY A 121 -22.69 1.60 -16.72
C GLY A 121 -21.91 0.49 -15.98
N PRO A 122 -22.61 -0.62 -15.63
CA PRO A 122 -22.03 -1.71 -14.84
C PRO A 122 -20.87 -2.45 -15.55
N ASP A 123 -20.88 -2.48 -16.89
CA ASP A 123 -19.86 -3.16 -17.69
C ASP A 123 -18.65 -2.27 -18.03
N TRP A 124 -18.67 -1.05 -17.54
CA TRP A 124 -17.54 -0.13 -17.71
C TRP A 124 -16.50 -0.34 -16.63
N LYS A 125 -15.24 -0.13 -17.02
CA LYS A 125 -14.12 -0.12 -16.06
C LYS A 125 -13.67 1.30 -15.82
N SER A 126 -13.06 1.55 -14.65
CA SER A 126 -12.57 2.89 -14.29
C SER A 126 -11.30 2.82 -13.46
N LYS A 127 -10.51 3.90 -13.55
CA LYS A 127 -9.41 4.21 -12.62
C LYS A 127 -9.28 5.72 -12.45
N ILE A 128 -8.69 6.15 -11.32
CA ILE A 128 -8.31 7.54 -11.10
C ILE A 128 -6.82 7.69 -11.40
N VAL A 129 -6.43 8.75 -12.09
CA VAL A 129 -5.03 9.02 -12.42
C VAL A 129 -4.64 10.44 -12.02
N LEU A 130 -3.36 10.61 -11.64
CA LEU A 130 -2.70 11.91 -11.53
C LEU A 130 -1.94 12.20 -12.82
N PRO A 131 -1.82 13.47 -13.24
CA PRO A 131 -0.84 13.84 -14.25
C PRO A 131 0.57 13.59 -13.71
N GLY A 132 1.48 13.12 -14.58
CA GLY A 132 2.88 12.88 -14.20
C GLY A 132 3.59 14.17 -13.80
N LEU A 133 4.45 14.13 -12.78
CA LEU A 133 5.22 15.27 -12.27
C LEU A 133 6.16 15.88 -13.33
N ALA A 134 6.53 15.12 -14.35
CA ALA A 134 7.43 15.58 -15.42
C ALA A 134 6.82 16.64 -16.34
N GLY A 135 5.49 16.70 -16.46
CA GLY A 135 4.79 17.55 -17.43
C GLY A 135 4.50 18.99 -16.96
N GLY A 136 4.73 19.34 -15.70
CA GLY A 136 4.44 20.69 -15.17
C GLY A 136 2.95 21.02 -15.04
N GLU A 137 2.06 20.05 -15.21
CA GLU A 137 0.62 20.22 -15.06
C GLU A 137 0.24 20.29 -13.57
N LEU A 138 -0.87 20.98 -13.27
CA LEU A 138 -1.45 20.99 -11.93
C LEU A 138 -1.82 19.56 -11.51
N ASN A 139 -1.51 19.16 -10.28
CA ASN A 139 -1.89 17.88 -9.69
C ASN A 139 -3.40 17.76 -9.49
N VAL A 140 -4.14 17.61 -10.58
CA VAL A 140 -5.60 17.46 -10.57
C VAL A 140 -5.96 16.06 -11.01
N TYR A 141 -6.67 15.35 -10.16
CA TYR A 141 -7.14 14.00 -10.45
C TYR A 141 -8.09 13.97 -11.64
N SER A 142 -7.90 12.99 -12.50
CA SER A 142 -8.80 12.64 -13.60
C SER A 142 -9.31 11.21 -13.40
N VAL A 143 -10.51 10.94 -13.89
CA VAL A 143 -11.00 9.56 -14.03
C VAL A 143 -10.81 9.14 -15.49
N VAL A 144 -10.30 7.93 -15.66
CA VAL A 144 -10.26 7.21 -16.94
C VAL A 144 -11.32 6.13 -16.87
N VAL A 145 -12.18 6.08 -17.87
CA VAL A 145 -13.18 5.03 -18.04
C VAL A 145 -12.88 4.23 -19.30
N GLN A 146 -13.21 2.95 -19.29
CA GLN A 146 -13.18 2.07 -20.44
C GLN A 146 -14.59 1.53 -20.69
N LYS A 147 -15.10 1.76 -21.87
CA LYS A 147 -16.39 1.24 -22.35
C LYS A 147 -16.29 -0.26 -22.69
N PRO A 148 -17.43 -0.98 -22.81
CA PRO A 148 -17.44 -2.39 -23.19
C PRO A 148 -16.79 -2.66 -24.57
N ASP A 149 -16.80 -1.70 -25.49
CA ASP A 149 -16.14 -1.78 -26.79
C ASP A 149 -14.61 -1.60 -26.73
N GLY A 150 -14.04 -1.38 -25.52
CA GLY A 150 -12.62 -1.15 -25.30
C GLY A 150 -12.19 0.32 -25.43
N THR A 151 -13.07 1.22 -25.87
CA THR A 151 -12.76 2.64 -25.97
C THR A 151 -12.50 3.25 -24.61
N THR A 152 -11.45 4.05 -24.48
CA THR A 152 -11.09 4.75 -23.23
C THR A 152 -11.29 6.25 -23.36
N GLU A 153 -11.85 6.84 -22.32
CA GLU A 153 -12.03 8.29 -22.20
C GLU A 153 -11.47 8.76 -20.85
N LYS A 154 -10.95 10.01 -20.83
CA LYS A 154 -10.39 10.65 -19.64
C LYS A 154 -11.04 12.00 -19.42
N GLN A 155 -11.49 12.24 -18.18
CA GLN A 155 -12.01 13.54 -17.78
C GLN A 155 -11.48 13.97 -16.41
N ARG A 156 -11.30 15.28 -16.24
CA ARG A 156 -10.94 15.87 -14.95
C ARG A 156 -12.07 15.69 -13.94
N LEU A 157 -11.72 15.26 -12.71
CA LEU A 157 -12.68 15.12 -11.63
C LEU A 157 -12.93 16.44 -10.91
N PRO A 158 -14.20 16.90 -10.78
CA PRO A 158 -14.57 17.90 -9.79
C PRO A 158 -14.25 17.37 -8.38
N LEU A 159 -13.87 18.25 -7.46
CA LEU A 159 -13.50 17.88 -6.10
C LEU A 159 -14.55 16.98 -5.41
N LYS A 160 -15.84 17.31 -5.59
CA LYS A 160 -16.95 16.53 -5.03
C LYS A 160 -16.95 15.08 -5.52
N ALA A 161 -16.79 14.87 -6.84
CA ALA A 161 -16.74 13.53 -7.42
C ALA A 161 -15.50 12.76 -6.94
N TYR A 162 -14.32 13.40 -6.94
CA TYR A 162 -13.10 12.81 -6.42
C TYR A 162 -13.23 12.32 -4.98
N LEU A 163 -13.69 13.20 -4.07
CA LEU A 163 -13.86 12.85 -2.66
C LEU A 163 -14.86 11.71 -2.46
N GLN A 164 -15.94 11.69 -3.24
CA GLN A 164 -16.95 10.63 -3.18
C GLN A 164 -16.37 9.28 -3.66
N ILE A 165 -15.60 9.27 -4.75
CA ILE A 165 -14.95 8.05 -5.24
C ILE A 165 -13.96 7.51 -4.20
N VAL A 166 -13.10 8.39 -3.64
CA VAL A 166 -12.14 7.99 -2.61
C VAL A 166 -12.85 7.47 -1.36
N ALA A 167 -13.91 8.15 -0.91
CA ALA A 167 -14.67 7.70 0.26
C ALA A 167 -15.31 6.32 0.02
N ALA A 168 -15.86 6.07 -1.17
CA ALA A 168 -16.44 4.79 -1.54
C ALA A 168 -15.38 3.67 -1.63
N THR A 169 -14.24 3.94 -2.28
CA THR A 169 -13.17 2.94 -2.40
C THR A 169 -12.50 2.63 -1.06
N ASN A 170 -12.49 3.57 -0.13
CA ASN A 170 -11.96 3.35 1.23
C ASN A 170 -12.77 2.32 2.04
N PHE A 171 -14.02 2.00 1.66
CA PHE A 171 -14.73 0.85 2.23
C PHE A 171 -13.96 -0.45 2.06
N LYS A 172 -13.33 -0.66 0.90
CA LYS A 172 -12.57 -1.89 0.60
C LYS A 172 -11.48 -2.14 1.65
N GLN A 173 -10.64 -1.13 1.93
CA GLN A 173 -9.54 -1.25 2.89
C GLN A 173 -10.04 -1.40 4.34
N ARG A 174 -11.10 -0.68 4.71
CA ARG A 174 -11.69 -0.79 6.05
C ARG A 174 -12.36 -2.13 6.29
N THR A 175 -13.05 -2.68 5.28
CA THR A 175 -13.66 -4.02 5.36
C THR A 175 -12.58 -5.09 5.50
N ARG A 176 -11.48 -5.03 4.74
CA ARG A 176 -10.33 -5.92 4.93
C ARG A 176 -9.82 -5.87 6.36
N LYS A 177 -9.63 -4.68 6.89
CA LYS A 177 -9.15 -4.50 8.26
C LYS A 177 -10.11 -5.06 9.32
N THR A 178 -11.41 -5.02 9.07
CA THR A 178 -12.42 -5.63 9.96
C THR A 178 -12.20 -7.14 10.05
N PHE A 179 -11.98 -7.83 8.93
CA PHE A 179 -11.71 -9.28 8.93
C PHE A 179 -10.34 -9.62 9.54
N GLU A 180 -9.33 -8.81 9.29
CA GLU A 180 -8.02 -9.03 9.92
C GLU A 180 -8.14 -9.01 11.44
N TYR A 181 -8.80 -8.01 12.03
CA TYR A 181 -9.00 -7.93 13.48
C TYR A 181 -9.97 -8.99 14.00
N TYR A 182 -11.02 -9.39 13.26
CA TYR A 182 -11.86 -10.54 13.62
C TYR A 182 -11.03 -11.80 13.81
N HIS A 183 -10.13 -12.11 12.86
CA HIS A 183 -9.26 -13.28 12.97
C HIS A 183 -8.20 -13.11 14.06
N ALA A 184 -7.68 -11.91 14.25
CA ALA A 184 -6.74 -11.62 15.32
C ALA A 184 -7.37 -11.83 16.71
N ASP A 185 -8.59 -11.34 16.92
CA ASP A 185 -9.30 -11.49 18.19
C ASP A 185 -9.55 -12.96 18.52
N ARG A 186 -10.12 -13.76 17.58
CA ARG A 186 -10.42 -15.17 17.82
C ARG A 186 -9.17 -16.04 18.06
N LEU A 187 -8.00 -15.63 17.55
CA LEU A 187 -6.73 -16.35 17.70
C LEU A 187 -5.85 -15.79 18.84
N ASN A 188 -6.21 -14.65 19.39
CA ASN A 188 -5.36 -13.84 20.27
C ASN A 188 -4.03 -13.47 19.60
N TYR A 189 -4.10 -13.03 18.35
CA TYR A 189 -2.99 -12.59 17.51
C TYR A 189 -2.95 -11.06 17.38
N ALA A 190 -1.83 -10.52 16.93
CA ALA A 190 -1.70 -9.15 16.45
C ALA A 190 -2.00 -9.07 14.95
N VAL A 191 -2.25 -7.87 14.43
CA VAL A 191 -2.46 -7.61 13.01
C VAL A 191 -1.23 -6.95 12.41
N SER A 192 -0.76 -7.47 11.28
CA SER A 192 0.34 -6.87 10.52
C SER A 192 -0.17 -5.81 9.54
N GLY A 193 0.55 -4.69 9.47
CA GLY A 193 0.47 -3.78 8.33
C GLY A 193 1.57 -4.08 7.31
N THR A 194 1.31 -3.76 6.08
CA THR A 194 2.20 -4.06 4.95
C THR A 194 2.79 -2.83 4.25
N PRO A 195 2.64 -1.56 4.74
CA PRO A 195 3.19 -0.43 4.05
C PRO A 195 4.72 -0.48 4.04
N ASN A 196 5.29 -0.19 2.88
CA ASN A 196 6.72 0.06 2.70
C ASN A 196 7.07 1.53 3.02
N ARG A 197 8.35 1.92 2.87
CA ARG A 197 8.84 3.26 3.20
C ARG A 197 8.14 4.36 2.41
N LEU A 198 7.89 4.17 1.12
CA LEU A 198 7.24 5.19 0.30
C LEU A 198 5.79 5.44 0.73
N GLU A 199 5.06 4.36 0.98
CA GLU A 199 3.66 4.42 1.42
C GLU A 199 3.53 5.02 2.82
N TYR A 200 4.39 4.59 3.74
CA TYR A 200 4.37 5.06 5.12
C TYR A 200 4.79 6.53 5.26
N ASP A 201 5.82 6.94 4.53
CA ASP A 201 6.37 8.31 4.56
C ASP A 201 5.41 9.32 3.94
N GLN A 202 4.86 8.99 2.77
CA GLN A 202 4.02 9.91 2.00
C GLN A 202 2.52 9.76 2.30
N GLY A 203 2.14 8.81 3.19
CA GLY A 203 0.76 8.63 3.63
C GLY A 203 -0.15 8.00 2.58
N PHE A 204 0.38 7.09 1.75
CA PHE A 204 -0.45 6.30 0.84
C PHE A 204 -1.13 5.17 1.62
N LEU A 205 -2.08 5.55 2.46
CA LEU A 205 -2.76 4.71 3.43
C LEU A 205 -4.22 5.15 3.61
N VAL A 206 -5.07 4.22 3.99
CA VAL A 206 -6.45 4.51 4.43
C VAL A 206 -6.51 4.46 5.96
N LYS A 207 -6.89 5.57 6.60
CA LYS A 207 -7.07 5.60 8.06
C LYS A 207 -8.18 4.64 8.48
N GLY A 208 -7.86 3.74 9.42
CA GLY A 208 -8.77 2.68 9.84
C GLY A 208 -8.91 1.53 8.83
N GLY A 209 -8.13 1.55 7.74
CA GLY A 209 -7.94 0.47 6.79
C GLY A 209 -6.50 -0.05 6.86
N ASP A 210 -5.80 -0.09 5.74
CA ASP A 210 -4.40 -0.53 5.65
C ASP A 210 -3.41 0.33 6.46
N GLY A 211 -3.79 1.56 6.80
CA GLY A 211 -3.05 2.39 7.75
C GLY A 211 -3.08 1.88 9.20
N LEU A 212 -4.06 1.05 9.57
CA LEU A 212 -4.22 0.48 10.91
C LEU A 212 -3.53 -0.88 11.00
N ALA A 213 -2.65 -1.04 12.00
CA ALA A 213 -1.98 -2.29 12.32
C ALA A 213 -1.31 -2.20 13.68
N ASP A 214 -1.00 -3.36 14.28
CA ASP A 214 -0.25 -3.44 15.53
C ASP A 214 1.27 -3.45 15.29
N VAL A 215 1.71 -3.98 14.14
CA VAL A 215 3.12 -4.01 13.72
C VAL A 215 3.26 -3.76 12.22
N LYS A 216 4.28 -2.99 11.81
CA LYS A 216 4.58 -2.65 10.40
C LYS A 216 6.02 -3.03 10.07
N PRO A 217 6.29 -4.30 9.71
CA PRO A 217 7.64 -4.84 9.62
C PRO A 217 8.54 -4.18 8.57
N ILE A 218 7.97 -3.71 7.47
CA ILE A 218 8.71 -3.17 6.31
C ILE A 218 8.55 -1.66 6.10
N ALA A 219 7.98 -0.93 7.08
CA ALA A 219 7.73 0.52 6.95
C ALA A 219 9.01 1.36 6.80
N HIS A 220 10.18 0.81 7.09
CA HIS A 220 11.49 1.45 6.90
C HIS A 220 12.19 1.02 5.61
N LEU A 221 11.75 -0.05 4.93
CA LEU A 221 12.33 -0.54 3.69
C LEU A 221 11.79 0.21 2.47
N TYR A 222 12.69 0.72 1.63
CA TYR A 222 12.33 1.28 0.34
C TYR A 222 11.76 0.20 -0.61
N LYS A 223 11.00 0.58 -1.61
CA LYS A 223 10.32 -0.38 -2.48
C LYS A 223 11.29 -1.33 -3.18
N THR A 224 12.41 -0.84 -3.67
CA THR A 224 13.47 -1.67 -4.27
C THR A 224 14.07 -2.66 -3.27
N GLN A 225 14.23 -2.24 -2.01
CA GLN A 225 14.68 -3.12 -0.91
C GLN A 225 13.64 -4.19 -0.59
N VAL A 226 12.34 -3.87 -0.63
CA VAL A 226 11.27 -4.87 -0.42
C VAL A 226 11.32 -5.95 -1.50
N TYR A 227 11.53 -5.58 -2.77
CA TYR A 227 11.69 -6.58 -3.84
C TYR A 227 12.91 -7.49 -3.63
N ALA A 228 14.04 -6.93 -3.24
CA ALA A 228 15.25 -7.70 -2.98
C ALA A 228 15.10 -8.59 -1.72
N MET A 229 14.51 -8.08 -0.65
CA MET A 229 14.19 -8.83 0.57
C MET A 229 13.23 -9.99 0.26
N ALA A 230 12.17 -9.76 -0.52
CA ALA A 230 11.22 -10.79 -0.89
C ALA A 230 11.89 -11.95 -1.66
N ARG A 231 12.78 -11.63 -2.62
CA ARG A 231 13.57 -12.63 -3.34
C ARG A 231 14.51 -13.40 -2.40
N HIS A 232 15.20 -12.68 -1.51
CA HIS A 232 16.09 -13.27 -0.51
C HIS A 232 15.35 -14.25 0.40
N LEU A 233 14.11 -13.94 0.80
CA LEU A 233 13.28 -14.78 1.66
C LEU A 233 12.60 -15.95 0.92
N GLY A 234 12.72 -16.06 -0.40
CA GLY A 234 12.11 -17.13 -1.19
C GLY A 234 10.62 -16.91 -1.51
N VAL A 235 10.17 -15.66 -1.57
CA VAL A 235 8.82 -15.34 -2.08
C VAL A 235 8.71 -15.82 -3.54
N PRO A 236 7.59 -16.45 -3.95
CA PRO A 236 7.42 -16.97 -5.30
C PRO A 236 7.78 -15.97 -6.40
N GLU A 237 8.54 -16.42 -7.40
CA GLU A 237 9.10 -15.57 -8.46
C GLU A 237 7.99 -14.87 -9.27
N ALA A 238 6.84 -15.52 -9.45
CA ALA A 238 5.68 -14.93 -10.10
C ALA A 238 5.21 -13.62 -9.42
N ILE A 239 5.39 -13.50 -8.10
CA ILE A 239 5.08 -12.28 -7.33
C ILE A 239 6.23 -11.28 -7.45
N CYS A 240 7.48 -11.75 -7.34
CA CYS A 240 8.67 -10.90 -7.43
C CYS A 240 8.84 -10.23 -8.80
N ASN A 241 8.31 -10.80 -9.86
CA ASN A 241 8.38 -10.28 -11.23
C ASN A 241 7.11 -9.54 -11.66
N ARG A 242 6.06 -9.53 -10.84
CA ARG A 242 4.82 -8.81 -11.14
C ARG A 242 4.99 -7.31 -10.92
N ALA A 243 4.53 -6.53 -11.90
CA ALA A 243 4.42 -5.09 -11.72
C ALA A 243 3.43 -4.76 -10.57
N PRO A 244 3.77 -3.81 -9.67
CA PRO A 244 2.89 -3.45 -8.57
C PRO A 244 1.62 -2.79 -9.09
N THR A 245 0.47 -3.29 -8.65
CA THR A 245 -0.85 -2.74 -8.97
C THR A 245 -1.53 -2.24 -7.70
N THR A 246 -2.45 -1.29 -7.84
CA THR A 246 -3.25 -0.82 -6.69
C THR A 246 -4.30 -1.83 -6.26
N ASP A 247 -4.71 -2.73 -7.16
CA ASP A 247 -5.81 -3.72 -7.00
C ASP A 247 -7.09 -3.12 -6.37
N THR A 248 -7.32 -1.81 -6.64
CA THR A 248 -8.40 -1.01 -6.05
C THR A 248 -9.47 -0.66 -7.07
N TYR A 249 -9.07 -0.52 -8.33
CA TYR A 249 -9.92 -0.10 -9.44
C TYR A 249 -10.09 -1.23 -10.45
N SER A 250 -11.22 -1.19 -11.19
CA SER A 250 -11.54 -2.20 -12.21
C SER A 250 -10.66 -2.14 -13.46
N LEU A 251 -10.01 -0.98 -13.74
CA LEU A 251 -8.91 -0.88 -14.72
C LEU A 251 -7.58 -1.11 -14.01
N ALA A 252 -6.71 -1.88 -14.66
CA ALA A 252 -5.34 -2.07 -14.18
C ALA A 252 -4.64 -0.72 -14.00
N GLN A 253 -3.99 -0.54 -12.86
CA GLN A 253 -3.33 0.70 -12.49
C GLN A 253 -2.06 0.41 -11.69
N GLY A 254 -0.94 1.04 -12.08
CA GLY A 254 0.27 1.10 -11.27
C GLY A 254 0.10 2.09 -10.11
N GLN A 255 0.76 1.83 -8.99
CA GLN A 255 0.81 2.79 -7.88
C GLN A 255 1.55 4.08 -8.27
N ASP A 256 2.51 3.98 -9.19
CA ASP A 256 3.23 5.09 -9.79
C ASP A 256 2.33 6.01 -10.63
N GLU A 257 1.37 5.45 -11.38
CA GLU A 257 0.36 6.23 -12.12
C GLU A 257 -0.65 6.94 -11.21
N PHE A 258 -0.90 6.39 -10.03
CA PHE A 258 -1.95 6.90 -9.14
C PHE A 258 -1.43 7.87 -8.09
N TYR A 259 -0.26 7.64 -7.51
CA TYR A 259 0.20 8.38 -6.33
C TYR A 259 1.63 8.90 -6.42
N PHE A 260 2.59 8.07 -6.85
CA PHE A 260 4.01 8.44 -6.77
C PHE A 260 4.51 9.25 -7.96
N ALA A 261 3.87 9.10 -9.13
CA ALA A 261 4.16 9.83 -10.38
C ALA A 261 5.60 9.66 -10.93
N LEU A 262 6.36 8.72 -10.36
CA LEU A 262 7.70 8.28 -10.79
C LEU A 262 7.84 6.77 -10.60
N PRO A 263 8.64 6.07 -11.43
CA PRO A 263 9.04 4.70 -11.19
C PRO A 263 9.72 4.55 -9.82
N TYR A 264 9.50 3.40 -9.17
CA TYR A 264 10.00 3.17 -7.81
C TYR A 264 11.50 3.37 -7.61
N PRO A 265 12.38 2.86 -8.50
CA PRO A 265 13.82 3.08 -8.30
C PRO A 265 14.20 4.56 -8.26
N GLN A 266 13.53 5.39 -9.07
CA GLN A 266 13.75 6.84 -9.07
C GLN A 266 13.16 7.50 -7.82
N MET A 267 11.94 7.09 -7.43
CA MET A 267 11.27 7.64 -6.24
C MET A 267 12.02 7.27 -4.95
N ASP A 268 12.54 6.04 -4.84
CA ASP A 268 13.34 5.60 -3.69
C ASP A 268 14.57 6.49 -3.51
N LEU A 269 15.31 6.78 -4.60
CA LEU A 269 16.49 7.63 -4.57
C LEU A 269 16.14 9.10 -4.28
N CYS A 270 15.04 9.61 -4.85
CA CYS A 270 14.56 10.96 -4.54
C CYS A 270 14.19 11.09 -3.06
N LEU A 271 13.45 10.11 -2.51
CA LEU A 271 13.07 10.11 -1.11
C LEU A 271 14.29 9.96 -0.19
N TRP A 272 15.23 9.09 -0.56
CA TRP A 272 16.48 8.94 0.19
C TRP A 272 17.27 10.23 0.20
N GLY A 273 17.51 10.84 -0.98
CA GLY A 273 18.24 12.10 -1.11
C GLY A 273 17.60 13.22 -0.30
N LYS A 274 16.27 13.37 -0.39
CA LYS A 274 15.52 14.35 0.40
C LYS A 274 15.73 14.15 1.91
N ASN A 275 15.59 12.90 2.39
CA ASN A 275 15.70 12.57 3.81
C ASN A 275 17.13 12.78 4.38
N HIS A 276 18.13 12.78 3.50
CA HIS A 276 19.54 13.02 3.87
C HIS A 276 20.02 14.42 3.51
N GLY A 277 19.12 15.33 3.10
CA GLY A 277 19.47 16.72 2.81
C GLY A 277 20.33 16.90 1.55
N ILE A 278 20.29 15.93 0.62
CA ILE A 278 21.04 16.01 -0.65
C ILE A 278 20.33 16.99 -1.58
N ALA A 279 21.10 17.90 -2.17
CA ALA A 279 20.54 18.90 -3.08
C ALA A 279 19.97 18.26 -4.36
N PRO A 280 18.87 18.79 -4.91
CA PRO A 280 18.25 18.27 -6.13
C PRO A 280 19.22 18.09 -7.30
N ALA A 281 20.17 19.02 -7.48
CA ALA A 281 21.17 18.93 -8.53
C ALA A 281 22.13 17.73 -8.40
N GLU A 282 22.34 17.24 -7.18
CA GLU A 282 23.19 16.07 -6.92
C GLU A 282 22.44 14.76 -7.12
N VAL A 283 21.13 14.74 -6.87
CA VAL A 283 20.25 13.57 -7.08
C VAL A 283 19.90 13.38 -8.57
N ALA A 284 19.71 14.48 -9.29
CA ALA A 284 19.23 14.52 -10.66
C ALA A 284 19.94 13.55 -11.63
N PRO A 285 21.28 13.46 -11.66
CA PRO A 285 21.97 12.51 -12.55
C PRO A 285 21.64 11.05 -12.26
N SER A 286 21.43 10.68 -10.99
CA SER A 286 21.21 9.30 -10.55
C SER A 286 19.82 8.79 -10.88
N VAL A 287 18.87 9.70 -11.11
CA VAL A 287 17.47 9.38 -11.42
C VAL A 287 17.07 9.72 -12.85
N GLY A 288 18.01 10.25 -13.67
CA GLY A 288 17.73 10.65 -15.05
C GLY A 288 16.75 11.81 -15.19
N LEU A 289 16.71 12.71 -14.21
CA LEU A 289 15.85 13.89 -14.16
C LEU A 289 16.70 15.17 -14.18
N THR A 290 16.07 16.32 -14.45
CA THR A 290 16.69 17.64 -14.22
C THR A 290 16.59 18.01 -12.73
N ALA A 291 17.45 18.94 -12.28
CA ALA A 291 17.40 19.47 -10.92
C ALA A 291 16.02 20.06 -10.57
N ASP A 292 15.41 20.79 -11.51
CA ASP A 292 14.06 21.35 -11.33
C ASP A 292 12.97 20.28 -11.22
N GLN A 293 13.14 19.15 -11.89
CA GLN A 293 12.22 18.02 -11.76
C GLN A 293 12.36 17.35 -10.39
N VAL A 294 13.58 17.14 -9.90
CA VAL A 294 13.83 16.62 -8.56
C VAL A 294 13.31 17.57 -7.49
N GLU A 295 13.49 18.88 -7.65
CA GLU A 295 12.94 19.89 -6.75
C GLU A 295 11.40 19.82 -6.69
N ARG A 296 10.74 19.58 -7.82
CA ARG A 296 9.28 19.36 -7.83
C ARG A 296 8.88 18.08 -7.09
N VAL A 297 9.64 17.00 -7.25
CA VAL A 297 9.44 15.77 -6.49
C VAL A 297 9.59 16.00 -4.99
N TYR A 298 10.58 16.74 -4.56
CA TYR A 298 10.80 17.08 -3.16
C TYR A 298 9.64 17.88 -2.57
N ARG A 299 9.13 18.86 -3.33
CA ARG A 299 7.95 19.64 -2.92
C ARG A 299 6.68 18.80 -2.84
N ASP A 300 6.48 17.87 -3.79
CA ASP A 300 5.36 16.93 -3.78
C ASP A 300 5.40 16.00 -2.55
N ILE A 301 6.58 15.49 -2.20
CA ILE A 301 6.79 14.71 -0.97
C ILE A 301 6.41 15.53 0.27
N ASP A 302 6.85 16.78 0.38
CA ASP A 302 6.50 17.65 1.51
C ASP A 302 5.01 17.93 1.59
N GLN A 303 4.38 18.20 0.45
CA GLN A 303 2.95 18.42 0.38
C GLN A 303 2.16 17.17 0.82
N LYS A 304 2.57 15.98 0.37
CA LYS A 304 1.97 14.71 0.79
C LYS A 304 2.13 14.49 2.28
N ARG A 305 3.32 14.66 2.84
CA ARG A 305 3.57 14.58 4.28
C ARG A 305 2.67 15.52 5.08
N ALA A 306 2.54 16.77 4.62
CA ALA A 306 1.70 17.77 5.29
C ALA A 306 0.21 17.40 5.25
N THR A 307 -0.30 16.99 4.09
CA THR A 307 -1.74 16.68 3.90
C THR A 307 -2.15 15.35 4.51
N THR A 308 -1.24 14.39 4.60
CA THR A 308 -1.51 13.04 5.13
C THR A 308 -1.13 12.86 6.59
N ARG A 309 -0.53 13.87 7.23
CA ARG A 309 -0.10 13.81 8.64
C ARG A 309 -1.18 13.26 9.57
N TYR A 310 -2.45 13.65 9.38
CA TYR A 310 -3.54 13.24 10.25
C TYR A 310 -3.81 11.71 10.19
N LEU A 311 -3.40 11.02 9.13
CA LEU A 311 -3.59 9.57 8.99
C LEU A 311 -2.84 8.78 10.07
N GLY A 312 -1.65 9.25 10.45
CA GLY A 312 -0.80 8.63 11.47
C GLY A 312 -1.04 9.15 12.89
N LEU A 313 -1.92 10.15 13.08
CA LEU A 313 -2.19 10.67 14.42
C LEU A 313 -3.00 9.67 15.24
N ALA A 314 -2.51 9.38 16.46
CA ALA A 314 -3.31 8.74 17.50
C ALA A 314 -4.53 9.63 17.82
N PRO A 315 -5.59 9.08 18.44
CA PRO A 315 -6.70 9.89 18.92
C PRO A 315 -6.20 11.03 19.80
N GLN A 316 -6.59 12.27 19.45
CA GLN A 316 -6.22 13.46 20.22
C GLN A 316 -7.16 13.57 21.43
N LEU A 317 -6.59 13.65 22.63
CA LEU A 317 -7.34 13.78 23.87
C LEU A 317 -7.65 15.26 24.12
N CYS A 318 -8.88 15.55 24.51
CA CYS A 318 -9.30 16.90 24.91
C CYS A 318 -8.89 17.26 26.35
N GLY A 319 -8.36 16.30 27.10
CA GLY A 319 -7.84 16.45 28.46
C GLY A 319 -6.80 15.38 28.76
N ASP A 320 -5.92 15.65 29.70
CA ASP A 320 -4.89 14.70 30.12
C ASP A 320 -5.50 13.52 30.90
N VAL A 321 -4.91 12.33 30.74
CA VAL A 321 -5.22 11.10 31.49
C VAL A 321 -3.90 10.59 32.08
N PRO A 322 -3.40 11.23 33.14
CA PRO A 322 -2.03 11.03 33.62
C PRO A 322 -1.78 9.62 34.22
N GLU A 323 -2.86 8.92 34.60
CA GLU A 323 -2.77 7.56 35.14
C GLU A 323 -2.45 6.51 34.08
N ILE A 324 -2.66 6.83 32.79
CA ILE A 324 -2.42 5.91 31.68
C ILE A 324 -1.13 6.29 30.98
N LYS A 325 -0.06 5.52 31.23
CA LYS A 325 1.18 5.62 30.46
C LYS A 325 1.00 4.87 29.12
N ARG A 326 1.06 5.60 28.02
CA ARG A 326 1.01 5.05 26.64
C ARG A 326 2.38 5.11 25.98
#